data_d42ba9286e78e41b0490f032053c1c55
#
_entry.id   d42ba9286e78e41b0490f032053c1c55
#
_cell.length_a   1.000
_cell.length_b   1.000
_cell.length_c   1.000
_cell.angle_alpha   90.00
_cell.angle_beta   90.00
_cell.angle_gamma   90.00
#
_symmetry.space_group_name_H-M   'P 1'
#
loop_
_entity.id
_entity.type
_entity.pdbx_description
1 polymer ?
#
loop_
_entity_poly.entity_id
_entity_poly.type
_entity_poly.pdbx_seq_one_letter_code
_entity_poly.pdbx_strand_id
1 'polypeptide(L)'
;RLAREFLEAEHVAEEVINQVVAIIENISYKGGNFSKTYHSKELDIVQDADRLDAIGAIGIARTFNYGGFKNRPLYNPAIAPNFRMTKEEYKNSEAPTINHFYEKLLLLKDKMNTETAKQIAKDRHRFMEVFLSQFYAEWEGEK
;
A
#
# COMPACT_ATOMS: atom_id res chain seq x y z
N ARG A 1 15.64 13.65 -8.40
CA ARG A 1 16.13 14.97 -8.80
C ARG A 1 15.97 15.98 -7.66
N LEU A 2 14.76 16.38 -7.28
CA LEU A 2 14.51 17.41 -6.24
C LEU A 2 15.19 17.08 -4.89
N ALA A 3 15.14 15.81 -4.45
CA ALA A 3 15.75 15.42 -3.19
C ALA A 3 17.28 15.59 -3.21
N ARG A 4 17.93 15.26 -4.32
CA ARG A 4 19.36 15.46 -4.50
C ARG A 4 19.74 16.94 -4.43
N GLU A 5 19.08 17.78 -5.24
CA GLU A 5 19.31 19.22 -5.28
C GLU A 5 19.15 19.88 -3.89
N PHE A 6 18.13 19.45 -3.14
CA PHE A 6 17.90 19.93 -1.77
C PHE A 6 19.04 19.51 -0.81
N LEU A 7 19.42 18.23 -0.83
CA LEU A 7 20.46 17.73 0.08
C LEU A 7 21.86 18.28 -0.25
N GLU A 8 22.16 18.52 -1.52
CA GLU A 8 23.38 19.21 -1.95
C GLU A 8 23.43 20.66 -1.43
N ALA A 9 22.31 21.38 -1.50
CA ALA A 9 22.20 22.74 -0.96
C ALA A 9 22.37 22.79 0.57
N GLU A 10 21.96 21.72 1.27
CA GLU A 10 22.16 21.57 2.73
C GLU A 10 23.54 20.99 3.09
N HIS A 11 24.46 20.87 2.13
CA HIS A 11 25.83 20.37 2.32
C HIS A 11 25.91 18.95 2.93
N VAL A 12 24.93 18.09 2.64
CA VAL A 12 24.93 16.69 3.06
C VAL A 12 26.01 15.92 2.29
N ALA A 13 26.67 14.97 2.97
CA ALA A 13 27.71 14.15 2.34
C ALA A 13 27.15 13.35 1.16
N GLU A 14 27.91 13.28 0.06
CA GLU A 14 27.52 12.65 -1.20
C GLU A 14 27.10 11.18 -1.03
N GLU A 15 27.73 10.44 -0.13
CA GLU A 15 27.38 9.06 0.19
C GLU A 15 25.94 8.95 0.74
N VAL A 16 25.56 9.86 1.66
CA VAL A 16 24.22 9.93 2.24
C VAL A 16 23.19 10.33 1.18
N ILE A 17 23.53 11.29 0.32
CA ILE A 17 22.68 11.73 -0.80
C ILE A 17 22.36 10.54 -1.71
N ASN A 18 23.37 9.78 -2.11
CA ASN A 18 23.21 8.61 -2.96
C ASN A 18 22.34 7.55 -2.31
N GLN A 19 22.49 7.29 -1.01
CA GLN A 19 21.66 6.37 -0.25
C GLN A 19 20.19 6.82 -0.20
N VAL A 20 19.93 8.08 0.10
CA VAL A 20 18.58 8.65 0.14
C VAL A 20 17.89 8.57 -1.23
N VAL A 21 18.61 8.92 -2.30
CA VAL A 21 18.08 8.83 -3.67
C VAL A 21 17.73 7.38 -4.03
N ALA A 22 18.62 6.43 -3.72
CA ALA A 22 18.36 5.01 -3.96
C ALA A 22 17.13 4.50 -3.19
N ILE A 23 16.94 4.94 -1.93
CA ILE A 23 15.74 4.62 -1.15
C ILE A 23 14.49 5.19 -1.82
N ILE A 24 14.48 6.45 -2.21
CA ILE A 24 13.32 7.11 -2.86
C ILE A 24 12.92 6.38 -4.15
N GLU A 25 13.89 5.94 -4.95
CA GLU A 25 13.65 5.23 -6.21
C GLU A 25 13.10 3.82 -6.03
N ASN A 26 13.32 3.21 -4.85
CA ASN A 26 12.94 1.83 -4.55
C ASN A 26 11.82 1.69 -3.50
N ILE A 27 11.34 2.78 -2.90
CA ILE A 27 10.33 2.72 -1.83
C ILE A 27 8.96 2.26 -2.33
N SER A 28 8.54 2.71 -3.53
CA SER A 28 7.18 2.49 -4.01
C SER A 28 6.92 1.03 -4.35
N TYR A 29 5.76 0.52 -3.90
CA TYR A 29 5.21 -0.75 -4.35
C TYR A 29 4.84 -0.65 -5.84
N LYS A 30 5.62 -1.31 -6.69
CA LYS A 30 5.45 -1.27 -8.17
C LYS A 30 4.62 -2.44 -8.72
N GLY A 31 3.80 -3.11 -7.85
CA GLY A 31 3.08 -4.32 -8.29
C GLY A 31 4.04 -5.51 -8.56
N GLY A 32 3.84 -6.61 -7.92
CA GLY A 32 4.51 -7.92 -7.84
C GLY A 32 5.73 -8.35 -8.69
N ASN A 33 6.13 -7.66 -9.75
CA ASN A 33 7.07 -8.21 -10.76
C ASN A 33 8.37 -7.42 -10.97
N PHE A 34 8.73 -6.49 -10.09
CA PHE A 34 9.99 -5.75 -10.24
C PHE A 34 11.03 -6.26 -9.25
N SER A 35 12.18 -6.70 -9.77
CA SER A 35 13.34 -7.01 -8.93
C SER A 35 13.81 -5.74 -8.22
N LYS A 36 14.01 -5.83 -6.90
CA LYS A 36 14.65 -4.76 -6.14
C LYS A 36 16.09 -4.63 -6.67
N THR A 37 16.46 -3.44 -7.11
CA THR A 37 17.82 -3.12 -7.58
C THR A 37 18.71 -2.60 -6.46
N TYR A 38 18.14 -2.25 -5.32
CA TYR A 38 18.82 -1.74 -4.14
C TYR A 38 18.29 -2.39 -2.87
N HIS A 39 19.17 -2.71 -1.93
CA HIS A 39 18.84 -3.30 -0.63
C HIS A 39 19.60 -2.58 0.47
N SER A 40 18.91 -2.11 1.49
CA SER A 40 19.48 -1.62 2.73
C SER A 40 18.49 -1.77 3.87
N LYS A 41 18.97 -1.77 5.10
CA LYS A 41 18.13 -1.83 6.30
C LYS A 41 17.20 -0.62 6.40
N GLU A 42 17.68 0.54 6.00
CA GLU A 42 16.92 1.79 5.97
C GLU A 42 15.76 1.70 4.94
N LEU A 43 16.04 1.15 3.75
CA LEU A 43 14.98 0.92 2.74
C LEU A 43 13.93 -0.05 3.27
N ASP A 44 14.33 -1.15 3.90
CA ASP A 44 13.39 -2.13 4.47
C ASP A 44 12.48 -1.49 5.52
N ILE A 45 13.04 -0.67 6.42
CA ILE A 45 12.27 0.04 7.45
C ILE A 45 11.28 1.04 6.83
N VAL A 46 11.74 1.84 5.86
CA VAL A 46 10.89 2.88 5.23
C VAL A 46 9.79 2.24 4.37
N GLN A 47 10.09 1.16 3.66
CA GLN A 47 9.08 0.39 2.93
C GLN A 47 8.02 -0.22 3.87
N ASP A 48 8.44 -0.75 5.01
CA ASP A 48 7.54 -1.31 5.99
C ASP A 48 6.62 -0.23 6.60
N ALA A 49 7.16 0.95 6.89
CA ALA A 49 6.37 2.09 7.37
C ALA A 49 5.30 2.51 6.36
N ASP A 50 5.65 2.64 5.07
CA ASP A 50 4.72 2.96 3.99
C ASP A 50 3.61 1.90 3.85
N ARG A 51 3.98 0.62 3.92
CA ARG A 51 3.01 -0.48 3.83
C ARG A 51 2.10 -0.57 5.04
N LEU A 52 2.63 -0.35 6.23
CA LEU A 52 1.85 -0.34 7.48
C LEU A 52 0.83 0.80 7.49
N ASP A 53 1.17 1.97 6.96
CA ASP A 53 0.26 3.11 6.84
C ASP A 53 -0.92 2.83 5.90
N ALA A 54 -0.76 1.91 4.96
CA ALA A 54 -1.78 1.52 4.01
C ALA A 54 -2.80 0.49 4.54
N ILE A 55 -2.57 -0.13 5.72
CA ILE A 55 -3.41 -1.22 6.26
C ILE A 55 -3.97 -0.90 7.65
N GLY A 56 -4.91 -1.72 8.10
CA GLY A 56 -5.61 -1.51 9.37
C GLY A 56 -6.68 -0.41 9.30
N ALA A 57 -7.08 0.13 10.44
CA ALA A 57 -8.18 1.10 10.52
C ALA A 57 -7.91 2.38 9.70
N ILE A 58 -6.71 2.93 9.77
CA ILE A 58 -6.32 4.11 8.98
C ILE A 58 -6.30 3.77 7.49
N GLY A 59 -5.78 2.60 7.11
CA GLY A 59 -5.78 2.13 5.72
C GLY A 59 -7.20 1.99 5.16
N ILE A 60 -8.14 1.44 5.93
CA ILE A 60 -9.55 1.37 5.58
C ILE A 60 -10.12 2.78 5.32
N ALA A 61 -9.97 3.69 6.28
CA ALA A 61 -10.48 5.05 6.16
C ALA A 61 -9.92 5.77 4.93
N ARG A 62 -8.61 5.67 4.67
CA ARG A 62 -7.95 6.25 3.50
C ARG A 62 -8.48 5.65 2.19
N THR A 63 -8.72 4.35 2.17
CA THR A 63 -9.21 3.65 0.98
C THR A 63 -10.60 4.14 0.58
N PHE A 64 -11.51 4.27 1.54
CA PHE A 64 -12.85 4.80 1.26
C PHE A 64 -12.84 6.29 0.95
N ASN A 65 -12.02 7.07 1.63
CA ASN A 65 -11.85 8.50 1.31
C ASN A 65 -11.37 8.71 -0.14
N TYR A 66 -10.39 7.92 -0.57
CA TYR A 66 -9.90 7.96 -1.97
C TYR A 66 -10.94 7.43 -2.96
N GLY A 67 -11.65 6.35 -2.62
CA GLY A 67 -12.75 5.82 -3.43
C GLY A 67 -13.84 6.86 -3.66
N GLY A 68 -14.26 7.58 -2.60
CA GLY A 68 -15.21 8.67 -2.68
C GLY A 68 -14.70 9.84 -3.53
N PHE A 69 -13.44 10.25 -3.37
CA PHE A 69 -12.81 11.26 -4.22
C PHE A 69 -12.82 10.89 -5.70
N LYS A 70 -12.64 9.58 -6.01
CA LYS A 70 -12.70 9.05 -7.37
C LYS A 70 -14.09 8.70 -7.85
N ASN A 71 -15.13 8.99 -7.06
CA ASN A 71 -16.52 8.63 -7.34
C ASN A 71 -16.72 7.13 -7.65
N ARG A 72 -15.95 6.27 -6.97
CA ARG A 72 -16.06 4.81 -7.08
C ARG A 72 -17.22 4.30 -6.23
N PRO A 73 -17.97 3.28 -6.68
CA PRO A 73 -18.91 2.59 -5.81
C PRO A 73 -18.19 1.95 -4.63
N LEU A 74 -18.89 1.82 -3.50
CA LEU A 74 -18.33 1.13 -2.32
C LEU A 74 -18.06 -0.33 -2.65
N TYR A 75 -19.06 -1.02 -3.18
CA TYR A 75 -19.04 -2.44 -3.52
C TYR A 75 -19.97 -2.71 -4.71
N ASN A 76 -19.65 -3.72 -5.50
CA ASN A 76 -20.53 -4.28 -6.53
C ASN A 76 -20.24 -5.79 -6.66
N PRO A 77 -21.17 -6.68 -6.28
CA PRO A 77 -20.96 -8.13 -6.33
C PRO A 77 -20.74 -8.69 -7.75
N ALA A 78 -21.17 -7.95 -8.78
CA ALA A 78 -20.94 -8.34 -10.18
C ALA A 78 -19.53 -8.06 -10.68
N ILE A 79 -18.70 -7.30 -9.93
CA ILE A 79 -17.34 -6.90 -10.32
C ILE A 79 -16.34 -7.54 -9.38
N ALA A 80 -15.76 -8.66 -9.80
CA ALA A 80 -14.72 -9.34 -9.02
C ALA A 80 -13.39 -8.55 -8.98
N PRO A 81 -12.59 -8.70 -7.89
CA PRO A 81 -11.24 -8.15 -7.83
C PRO A 81 -10.35 -8.67 -8.97
N ASN A 82 -9.53 -7.82 -9.55
CA ASN A 82 -8.58 -8.16 -10.60
C ASN A 82 -7.15 -8.21 -10.09
N PHE A 83 -6.59 -9.40 -9.95
CA PHE A 83 -5.23 -9.63 -9.44
C PHE A 83 -4.12 -9.48 -10.50
N ARG A 84 -4.47 -9.24 -11.75
CA ARG A 84 -3.53 -9.21 -12.89
C ARG A 84 -3.43 -7.85 -13.57
N MET A 85 -3.89 -6.79 -12.91
CA MET A 85 -3.81 -5.44 -13.46
C MET A 85 -2.37 -4.99 -13.67
N THR A 86 -2.11 -4.40 -14.81
CA THR A 86 -0.92 -3.58 -15.05
C THR A 86 -0.98 -2.32 -14.18
N LYS A 87 0.16 -1.63 -14.02
CA LYS A 87 0.22 -0.36 -13.28
C LYS A 87 -0.70 0.71 -13.87
N GLU A 88 -0.88 0.70 -15.18
CA GLU A 88 -1.70 1.65 -15.91
C GLU A 88 -3.20 1.35 -15.73
N GLU A 89 -3.59 0.09 -15.87
CA GLU A 89 -4.96 -0.38 -15.57
C GLU A 89 -5.35 -0.09 -14.13
N TYR A 90 -4.44 -0.34 -13.18
CA TYR A 90 -4.68 -0.05 -11.77
C TYR A 90 -4.93 1.44 -11.51
N LYS A 91 -4.18 2.35 -12.14
CA LYS A 91 -4.37 3.80 -12.00
C LYS A 91 -5.70 4.28 -12.56
N ASN A 92 -6.16 3.68 -13.66
CA ASN A 92 -7.37 4.05 -14.38
C ASN A 92 -8.57 3.17 -14.00
N SER A 93 -8.41 2.26 -13.05
CA SER A 93 -9.48 1.35 -12.62
C SER A 93 -10.63 2.12 -12.00
N GLU A 94 -11.84 1.83 -12.46
CA GLU A 94 -13.12 2.27 -11.89
C GLU A 94 -13.75 1.19 -10.97
N ALA A 95 -12.97 0.16 -10.64
CA ALA A 95 -13.40 -0.93 -9.79
C ALA A 95 -13.91 -0.43 -8.43
N PRO A 96 -14.88 -1.13 -7.81
CA PRO A 96 -15.40 -0.80 -6.49
C PRO A 96 -14.30 -0.70 -5.44
N THR A 97 -14.50 0.16 -4.46
CA THR A 97 -13.51 0.44 -3.40
C THR A 97 -13.13 -0.83 -2.62
N ILE A 98 -14.06 -1.72 -2.36
CA ILE A 98 -13.81 -3.02 -1.68
C ILE A 98 -12.83 -3.89 -2.45
N ASN A 99 -12.83 -3.86 -3.77
CA ASN A 99 -11.90 -4.67 -4.57
C ASN A 99 -10.44 -4.37 -4.25
N HIS A 100 -10.11 -3.13 -3.91
CA HIS A 100 -8.76 -2.71 -3.54
C HIS A 100 -8.19 -3.45 -2.33
N PHE A 101 -9.04 -3.91 -1.41
CA PHE A 101 -8.61 -4.73 -0.28
C PHE A 101 -7.96 -6.02 -0.76
N TYR A 102 -8.60 -6.71 -1.71
CA TYR A 102 -8.11 -7.98 -2.25
C TYR A 102 -6.96 -7.80 -3.23
N GLU A 103 -7.05 -6.78 -4.08
CA GLU A 103 -6.05 -6.49 -5.10
C GLU A 103 -4.71 -6.01 -4.53
N LYS A 104 -4.72 -5.40 -3.33
CA LYS A 104 -3.51 -4.83 -2.73
C LYS A 104 -3.41 -4.99 -1.21
N LEU A 105 -4.38 -4.49 -0.44
CA LEU A 105 -4.17 -4.26 1.00
C LEU A 105 -3.92 -5.54 1.78
N LEU A 106 -4.70 -6.59 1.53
CA LEU A 106 -4.55 -7.88 2.19
C LEU A 106 -3.23 -8.59 1.82
N LEU A 107 -2.64 -8.24 0.67
CA LEU A 107 -1.36 -8.81 0.24
C LEU A 107 -0.15 -8.17 0.94
N LEU A 108 -0.31 -6.99 1.55
CA LEU A 108 0.80 -6.24 2.14
C LEU A 108 1.39 -6.90 3.39
N LYS A 109 0.60 -7.66 4.16
CA LYS A 109 1.08 -8.41 5.33
C LYS A 109 2.31 -9.28 4.99
N ASP A 110 2.24 -9.97 3.86
CA ASP A 110 3.28 -10.92 3.44
C ASP A 110 4.45 -10.23 2.71
N LYS A 111 4.41 -8.91 2.60
CA LYS A 111 5.45 -8.08 1.99
C LYS A 111 6.32 -7.33 2.99
N MET A 112 6.08 -7.49 4.30
CA MET A 112 6.88 -6.85 5.33
C MET A 112 8.29 -7.44 5.38
N ASN A 113 9.28 -6.55 5.53
CA ASN A 113 10.69 -6.92 5.56
C ASN A 113 11.15 -7.26 7.00
N THR A 114 10.82 -6.40 7.97
CA THR A 114 11.29 -6.50 9.35
C THR A 114 10.32 -7.29 10.24
N GLU A 115 10.84 -7.98 11.27
CA GLU A 115 10.02 -8.73 12.21
C GLU A 115 9.02 -7.83 12.98
N THR A 116 9.43 -6.63 13.35
CA THR A 116 8.54 -5.66 14.00
C THR A 116 7.35 -5.31 13.11
N ALA A 117 7.60 -5.03 11.82
CA ALA A 117 6.54 -4.73 10.88
C ALA A 117 5.62 -5.92 10.61
N LYS A 118 6.17 -7.14 10.54
CA LYS A 118 5.37 -8.37 10.39
C LYS A 118 4.37 -8.56 11.54
N GLN A 119 4.81 -8.31 12.78
CA GLN A 119 3.93 -8.41 13.95
C GLN A 119 2.80 -7.37 13.90
N ILE A 120 3.15 -6.10 13.64
CA ILE A 120 2.14 -5.02 13.52
C ILE A 120 1.18 -5.28 12.36
N ALA A 121 1.70 -5.72 11.20
CA ALA A 121 0.90 -6.01 10.02
C ALA A 121 -0.10 -7.14 10.24
N LYS A 122 0.25 -8.15 11.04
CA LYS A 122 -0.64 -9.26 11.39
C LYS A 122 -1.91 -8.79 12.08
N ASP A 123 -1.78 -7.91 13.07
CA ASP A 123 -2.93 -7.37 13.80
C ASP A 123 -3.78 -6.44 12.92
N ARG A 124 -3.14 -5.57 12.13
CA ARG A 124 -3.83 -4.68 11.19
C ARG A 124 -4.56 -5.45 10.08
N HIS A 125 -3.96 -6.51 9.59
CA HIS A 125 -4.56 -7.41 8.60
C HIS A 125 -5.82 -8.09 9.16
N ARG A 126 -5.72 -8.68 10.36
CA ARG A 126 -6.86 -9.29 11.06
C ARG A 126 -8.02 -8.30 11.24
N PHE A 127 -7.70 -7.06 11.60
CA PHE A 127 -8.73 -6.02 11.72
C PHE A 127 -9.44 -5.76 10.37
N MET A 128 -8.72 -5.73 9.26
CA MET A 128 -9.33 -5.59 7.92
C MET A 128 -10.22 -6.78 7.56
N GLU A 129 -9.84 -8.00 7.92
CA GLU A 129 -10.67 -9.19 7.70
C GLU A 129 -11.98 -9.11 8.48
N VAL A 130 -11.92 -8.69 9.75
CA VAL A 130 -13.13 -8.48 10.59
C VAL A 130 -14.01 -7.39 10.00
N PHE A 131 -13.43 -6.27 9.56
CA PHE A 131 -14.16 -5.20 8.89
C PHE A 131 -14.88 -5.71 7.63
N LEU A 132 -14.20 -6.44 6.75
CA LEU A 132 -14.79 -6.99 5.53
C LEU A 132 -15.92 -7.97 5.83
N SER A 133 -15.74 -8.85 6.82
CA SER A 133 -16.80 -9.78 7.26
C SER A 133 -18.04 -9.04 7.72
N GLN A 134 -17.88 -7.99 8.53
CA GLN A 134 -18.99 -7.17 9.01
C GLN A 134 -19.64 -6.39 7.85
N PHE A 135 -18.83 -5.81 6.96
CA PHE A 135 -19.30 -5.06 5.80
C PHE A 135 -20.20 -5.92 4.90
N TYR A 136 -19.80 -7.16 4.61
CA TYR A 136 -20.63 -8.06 3.76
C TYR A 136 -21.91 -8.50 4.46
N ALA A 137 -21.84 -8.82 5.74
CA ALA A 137 -23.03 -9.21 6.49
C ALA A 137 -24.09 -8.08 6.53
N GLU A 138 -23.66 -6.83 6.67
CA GLU A 138 -24.54 -5.66 6.59
C GLU A 138 -25.06 -5.43 5.17
N TRP A 139 -24.20 -5.62 4.16
CA TRP A 139 -24.60 -5.45 2.76
C TRP A 139 -25.68 -6.45 2.32
N GLU A 140 -25.57 -7.70 2.77
CA GLU A 140 -26.56 -8.77 2.50
C GLU A 140 -27.78 -8.70 3.44
N GLY A 141 -27.79 -7.83 4.42
CA GLY A 141 -28.89 -7.68 5.39
C GLY A 141 -28.95 -8.80 6.44
N GLU A 142 -27.82 -9.45 6.70
CA GLU A 142 -27.72 -10.53 7.70
C GLU A 142 -27.47 -10.01 9.12
N LYS A 143 -27.08 -8.75 9.27
CA LYS A 143 -26.82 -8.05 10.54
C LYS A 143 -27.23 -6.59 10.48
#